data_17ca76f2b8ef0a5798d520fa4c09dcdc
#
_entry.id   17ca76f2b8ef0a5798d520fa4c09dcdc
#
_cell.length_a   1.000
_cell.length_b   1.000
_cell.length_c   1.000
_cell.angle_alpha   90.00
_cell.angle_beta   90.00
_cell.angle_gamma   90.00
#
_symmetry.space_group_name_H-M   'P 1'
#
loop_
_entity.id
_entity.type
_entity.pdbx_description
1 polymer ?
#
loop_
_entity_poly.entity_id
_entity_poly.type
_entity_poly.pdbx_seq_one_letter_code
_entity_poly.pdbx_strand_id
1 'polypeptide(L)'
;MNIKNVYILDDRAILYITGEDAKEFLQNLISNDINKVNKETSCFTSLLTPQGKFLYEFIIVKHKSGYLIDCEKTQADGLFKQLTLYKLRSKVDILNLSNEFVVVAFSYEKFLTFDGAKDQLGFTIKYREDPIFLDPRNKQLGARLIINLEKLYLSLKKLNLHNADLKEYYSLSHSLGIVPKDLNKLQDKLFGIECNFEELNGIDFKKGCYVGQENTARIKLKNKLSKRLFPINLINGKLHQGESCLLYTSDAADDGYR
;
A
#
# COMPACT_ATOMS: atom_id res chain seq x y z
N MET A 1 17.35 -2.12 -6.67
CA MET A 1 17.62 -3.15 -5.63
C MET A 1 18.49 -4.26 -6.22
N ASN A 2 19.43 -4.85 -5.45
CA ASN A 2 20.20 -6.00 -5.93
C ASN A 2 19.32 -7.27 -5.94
N ILE A 3 19.46 -8.13 -6.96
CA ILE A 3 18.66 -9.34 -7.15
C ILE A 3 18.79 -10.37 -6.02
N LYS A 4 19.87 -10.31 -5.25
CA LYS A 4 20.11 -11.19 -4.10
C LYS A 4 19.68 -10.59 -2.77
N ASN A 5 19.29 -9.31 -2.74
CA ASN A 5 18.90 -8.63 -1.52
C ASN A 5 17.42 -8.87 -1.19
N VAL A 6 17.15 -9.03 0.10
CA VAL A 6 15.82 -8.98 0.68
C VAL A 6 15.78 -7.98 1.81
N TYR A 7 14.68 -7.29 1.95
CA TYR A 7 14.44 -6.28 2.98
C TYR A 7 13.30 -6.77 3.87
N ILE A 8 13.57 -7.00 5.13
CA ILE A 8 12.55 -7.41 6.11
C ILE A 8 11.84 -6.14 6.57
N LEU A 9 10.56 -6.00 6.20
CA LEU A 9 9.74 -4.83 6.53
C LEU A 9 9.13 -5.03 7.93
N ASP A 10 9.91 -4.78 8.97
CA ASP A 10 9.51 -4.97 10.38
C ASP A 10 8.52 -3.91 10.89
N ASP A 11 8.34 -2.84 10.11
CA ASP A 11 7.35 -1.78 10.31
C ASP A 11 5.99 -2.07 9.62
N ARG A 12 5.82 -3.26 9.02
CA ARG A 12 4.54 -3.73 8.47
C ARG A 12 3.84 -4.68 9.44
N ALA A 13 2.53 -4.70 9.35
CA ALA A 13 1.64 -5.56 10.10
C ALA A 13 0.65 -6.24 9.17
N ILE A 14 0.17 -7.42 9.58
CA ILE A 14 -0.77 -8.21 8.79
C ILE A 14 -2.07 -8.40 9.56
N LEU A 15 -3.17 -7.89 8.98
CA LEU A 15 -4.51 -8.27 9.39
C LEU A 15 -5.06 -9.30 8.41
N TYR A 16 -5.96 -10.16 8.88
CA TYR A 16 -6.66 -11.13 8.04
C TYR A 16 -8.15 -10.94 8.16
N ILE A 17 -8.82 -10.79 7.03
CA ILE A 17 -10.26 -10.59 6.95
C ILE A 17 -10.87 -11.78 6.22
N THR A 18 -11.82 -12.46 6.87
CA THR A 18 -12.52 -13.62 6.31
C THR A 18 -14.01 -13.59 6.69
N GLY A 19 -14.79 -14.51 6.16
CA GLY A 19 -16.24 -14.61 6.40
C GLY A 19 -17.04 -14.50 5.11
N GLU A 20 -18.32 -14.84 5.18
CA GLU A 20 -19.24 -14.87 4.03
C GLU A 20 -19.33 -13.49 3.36
N ASP A 21 -19.38 -12.43 4.17
CA ASP A 21 -19.55 -11.05 3.70
C ASP A 21 -18.23 -10.29 3.51
N ALA A 22 -17.05 -10.94 3.70
CA ALA A 22 -15.76 -10.26 3.70
C ALA A 22 -15.48 -9.45 2.42
N LYS A 23 -15.89 -9.97 1.27
CA LYS A 23 -15.70 -9.30 -0.02
C LYS A 23 -16.56 -8.06 -0.14
N GLU A 24 -17.85 -8.16 0.16
CA GLU A 24 -18.79 -7.04 0.10
C GLU A 24 -18.44 -5.97 1.14
N PHE A 25 -18.09 -6.40 2.34
CA PHE A 25 -17.63 -5.53 3.41
C PHE A 25 -16.44 -4.66 2.97
N LEU A 26 -15.41 -5.28 2.41
CA LEU A 26 -14.26 -4.54 1.88
C LEU A 26 -14.66 -3.64 0.70
N GLN A 27 -15.52 -4.11 -0.21
CA GLN A 27 -15.98 -3.32 -1.36
C GLN A 27 -16.62 -2.00 -0.95
N ASN A 28 -17.39 -2.01 0.11
CA ASN A 28 -18.11 -0.84 0.61
C ASN A 28 -17.21 0.17 1.36
N LEU A 29 -16.01 -0.24 1.78
CA LEU A 29 -15.13 0.57 2.61
C LEU A 29 -13.92 1.15 1.85
N ILE A 30 -13.30 0.35 0.98
CA ILE A 30 -12.01 0.70 0.38
C ILE A 30 -12.14 1.56 -0.87
N SER A 31 -11.14 2.39 -1.14
CA SER A 31 -11.10 3.26 -2.32
C SER A 31 -10.88 2.54 -3.65
N ASN A 32 -10.31 1.32 -3.64
CA ASN A 32 -10.10 0.50 -4.82
C ASN A 32 -11.16 -0.61 -4.95
N ASP A 33 -11.20 -1.29 -6.09
CA ASP A 33 -12.18 -2.35 -6.34
C ASP A 33 -11.65 -3.72 -5.86
N ILE A 34 -12.30 -4.30 -4.83
CA ILE A 34 -11.97 -5.63 -4.31
C ILE A 34 -12.22 -6.74 -5.33
N ASN A 35 -13.04 -6.51 -6.36
CA ASN A 35 -13.29 -7.49 -7.40
C ASN A 35 -12.05 -7.78 -8.24
N LYS A 36 -11.07 -6.86 -8.26
CA LYS A 36 -9.76 -7.07 -8.90
C LYS A 36 -8.88 -8.03 -8.11
N VAL A 37 -9.13 -8.19 -6.79
CA VAL A 37 -8.30 -9.03 -5.92
C VAL A 37 -8.73 -10.49 -6.00
N ASN A 38 -7.84 -11.31 -6.51
CA ASN A 38 -8.03 -12.75 -6.68
C ASN A 38 -6.72 -13.50 -6.42
N LYS A 39 -6.63 -14.78 -6.81
CA LYS A 39 -5.43 -15.59 -6.58
C LYS A 39 -4.18 -15.09 -7.33
N GLU A 40 -4.37 -14.32 -8.40
CA GLU A 40 -3.31 -13.81 -9.28
C GLU A 40 -3.15 -12.28 -9.21
N THR A 41 -3.97 -11.59 -8.43
CA THR A 41 -3.93 -10.12 -8.40
C THR A 41 -4.16 -9.60 -6.99
N SER A 42 -3.27 -8.75 -6.54
CA SER A 42 -3.36 -7.91 -5.34
C SER A 42 -3.64 -6.45 -5.73
N CYS A 43 -4.09 -5.63 -4.79
CA CYS A 43 -4.27 -4.21 -5.02
C CYS A 43 -3.80 -3.36 -3.84
N PHE A 44 -3.33 -2.15 -4.15
CA PHE A 44 -3.15 -1.08 -3.19
C PHE A 44 -4.46 -0.31 -3.03
N THR A 45 -4.76 0.14 -1.82
CA THR A 45 -6.01 0.84 -1.51
C THR A 45 -5.89 1.67 -0.25
N SER A 46 -6.93 2.45 0.03
CA SER A 46 -7.05 3.23 1.27
C SER A 46 -8.45 3.12 1.88
N LEU A 47 -8.52 3.35 3.18
CA LEU A 47 -9.72 3.64 3.92
C LEU A 47 -9.77 5.16 4.15
N LEU A 48 -10.91 5.78 3.85
CA LEU A 48 -11.11 7.22 3.96
C LEU A 48 -12.11 7.53 5.07
N THR A 49 -12.13 8.79 5.53
CA THR A 49 -13.25 9.32 6.31
C THR A 49 -14.48 9.49 5.42
N PRO A 50 -15.69 9.63 5.98
CA PRO A 50 -16.88 9.98 5.20
C PRO A 50 -16.70 11.27 4.39
N GLN A 51 -15.82 12.18 4.82
CA GLN A 51 -15.47 13.42 4.11
C GLN A 51 -14.41 13.20 3.02
N GLY A 52 -13.94 11.96 2.79
CA GLY A 52 -12.95 11.61 1.76
C GLY A 52 -11.50 11.86 2.16
N LYS A 53 -11.23 12.16 3.42
CA LYS A 53 -9.87 12.34 3.91
C LYS A 53 -9.20 11.00 4.17
N PHE A 54 -7.89 10.95 3.97
CA PHE A 54 -7.05 9.78 4.23
C PHE A 54 -7.09 9.36 5.70
N LEU A 55 -7.33 8.08 5.95
CA LEU A 55 -7.21 7.45 7.26
C LEU A 55 -6.10 6.39 7.27
N TYR A 56 -6.21 5.38 6.41
CA TYR A 56 -5.28 4.24 6.37
C TYR A 56 -4.99 3.85 4.93
N GLU A 57 -3.77 3.41 4.67
CA GLU A 57 -3.38 2.77 3.42
C GLU A 57 -2.94 1.33 3.66
N PHE A 58 -3.19 0.46 2.69
CA PHE A 58 -2.77 -0.94 2.78
C PHE A 58 -2.81 -1.64 1.43
N ILE A 59 -2.12 -2.78 1.36
CA ILE A 59 -2.21 -3.68 0.21
C ILE A 59 -3.09 -4.87 0.60
N ILE A 60 -3.99 -5.26 -0.31
CA ILE A 60 -4.88 -6.42 -0.13
C ILE A 60 -4.42 -7.54 -1.02
N VAL A 61 -4.28 -8.74 -0.44
CA VAL A 61 -3.89 -9.95 -1.14
C VAL A 61 -4.87 -11.07 -0.80
N LYS A 62 -5.33 -11.80 -1.82
CA LYS A 62 -6.16 -12.99 -1.60
C LYS A 62 -5.35 -14.11 -0.96
N HIS A 63 -5.83 -14.65 0.16
CA HIS A 63 -5.22 -15.77 0.84
C HIS A 63 -6.29 -16.71 1.40
N LYS A 64 -6.21 -18.00 1.08
CA LYS A 64 -7.21 -19.00 1.48
C LYS A 64 -8.64 -18.52 1.18
N SER A 65 -9.52 -18.57 2.18
CA SER A 65 -10.91 -18.09 2.08
C SER A 65 -11.07 -16.58 2.22
N GLY A 66 -10.03 -15.88 2.72
CA GLY A 66 -10.08 -14.44 3.06
C GLY A 66 -9.05 -13.60 2.34
N TYR A 67 -8.69 -12.50 2.99
CA TYR A 67 -7.77 -11.47 2.49
C TYR A 67 -6.75 -11.10 3.55
N LEU A 68 -5.47 -11.09 3.19
CA LEU A 68 -4.42 -10.47 3.99
C LEU A 68 -4.37 -8.98 3.68
N ILE A 69 -4.21 -8.19 4.71
CA ILE A 69 -4.09 -6.73 4.68
C ILE A 69 -2.69 -6.38 5.17
N ASP A 70 -1.81 -5.95 4.28
CA ASP A 70 -0.47 -5.46 4.61
C ASP A 70 -0.55 -3.95 4.86
N CYS A 71 -0.48 -3.53 6.13
CA CYS A 71 -0.57 -2.14 6.56
C CYS A 71 0.64 -1.72 7.41
N GLU A 72 0.79 -0.43 7.65
CA GLU A 72 1.82 0.08 8.56
C GLU A 72 1.55 -0.38 10.01
N LYS A 73 2.57 -0.91 10.68
CA LYS A 73 2.47 -1.50 12.01
C LYS A 73 1.96 -0.51 13.07
N THR A 74 2.40 0.74 13.00
CA THR A 74 1.95 1.79 13.91
C THR A 74 0.47 2.13 13.77
N GLN A 75 -0.14 1.77 12.65
CA GLN A 75 -1.54 2.02 12.35
C GLN A 75 -2.44 0.78 12.49
N ALA A 76 -1.85 -0.41 12.67
CA ALA A 76 -2.58 -1.67 12.64
C ALA A 76 -3.73 -1.76 13.64
N ASP A 77 -3.50 -1.34 14.88
CA ASP A 77 -4.53 -1.36 15.94
C ASP A 77 -5.67 -0.38 15.65
N GLY A 78 -5.32 0.81 15.11
CA GLY A 78 -6.31 1.79 14.70
C GLY A 78 -7.15 1.28 13.53
N LEU A 79 -6.52 0.72 12.51
CA LEU A 79 -7.20 0.09 11.37
C LEU A 79 -8.09 -1.07 11.83
N PHE A 80 -7.60 -1.95 12.69
CA PHE A 80 -8.36 -3.06 13.26
C PHE A 80 -9.64 -2.57 13.98
N LYS A 81 -9.51 -1.57 14.84
CA LYS A 81 -10.65 -0.96 15.55
C LYS A 81 -11.64 -0.34 14.57
N GLN A 82 -11.16 0.39 13.56
CA GLN A 82 -12.01 1.05 12.57
C GLN A 82 -12.79 0.03 11.73
N LEU A 83 -12.13 -1.03 11.26
CA LEU A 83 -12.78 -2.12 10.54
C LEU A 83 -13.82 -2.84 11.42
N THR A 84 -13.51 -3.05 12.70
CA THR A 84 -14.43 -3.66 13.65
C THR A 84 -15.69 -2.80 13.87
N LEU A 85 -15.55 -1.47 13.91
CA LEU A 85 -16.70 -0.55 14.00
C LEU A 85 -17.60 -0.66 12.76
N TYR A 86 -17.03 -0.78 11.57
CA TYR A 86 -17.80 -0.93 10.34
C TYR A 86 -18.41 -2.32 10.14
N LYS A 87 -17.93 -3.33 10.86
CA LYS A 87 -18.42 -4.70 10.74
C LYS A 87 -19.94 -4.82 11.01
N LEU A 88 -20.44 -4.11 12.01
CA LEU A 88 -21.86 -4.12 12.43
C LEU A 88 -22.45 -5.54 12.47
N ARG A 89 -23.38 -5.85 11.52
CA ARG A 89 -24.05 -7.15 11.40
C ARG A 89 -23.44 -8.07 10.34
N SER A 90 -22.37 -7.63 9.66
CA SER A 90 -21.74 -8.42 8.59
C SER A 90 -21.05 -9.66 9.18
N LYS A 91 -21.17 -10.78 8.50
CA LYS A 91 -20.52 -12.06 8.85
C LYS A 91 -19.05 -12.03 8.43
N VAL A 92 -18.28 -11.26 9.14
CA VAL A 92 -16.84 -11.02 8.86
C VAL A 92 -16.04 -11.26 10.14
N ASP A 93 -14.93 -11.96 10.03
CA ASP A 93 -13.94 -12.11 11.07
C ASP A 93 -12.68 -11.34 10.70
N ILE A 94 -12.16 -10.59 11.67
CA ILE A 94 -10.96 -9.77 11.53
C ILE A 94 -9.95 -10.26 12.56
N LEU A 95 -8.81 -10.71 12.11
CA LEU A 95 -7.73 -11.24 12.95
C LEU A 95 -6.47 -10.40 12.78
N ASN A 96 -5.75 -10.14 13.86
CA ASN A 96 -4.43 -9.54 13.80
C ASN A 96 -3.38 -10.66 13.82
N LEU A 97 -2.70 -10.87 12.67
CA LEU A 97 -1.70 -11.91 12.47
C LEU A 97 -0.26 -11.34 12.45
N SER A 98 -0.06 -10.13 12.96
CA SER A 98 1.22 -9.43 12.91
C SER A 98 2.34 -10.13 13.70
N ASN A 99 2.00 -10.99 14.65
CA ASN A 99 2.96 -11.81 15.40
C ASN A 99 3.30 -13.13 14.71
N GLU A 100 2.54 -13.52 13.70
CA GLU A 100 2.69 -14.78 12.99
C GLU A 100 3.30 -14.61 11.60
N PHE A 101 3.03 -13.47 10.96
CA PHE A 101 3.46 -13.18 9.60
C PHE A 101 4.37 -11.95 9.54
N VAL A 102 5.28 -12.00 8.60
CA VAL A 102 6.20 -10.91 8.27
C VAL A 102 6.12 -10.60 6.78
N VAL A 103 6.36 -9.35 6.45
CA VAL A 103 6.47 -8.88 5.06
C VAL A 103 7.94 -8.72 4.72
N VAL A 104 8.35 -9.27 3.59
CA VAL A 104 9.67 -9.01 3.03
C VAL A 104 9.55 -8.47 1.62
N ALA A 105 10.46 -7.60 1.22
CA ALA A 105 10.53 -7.05 -0.13
C ALA A 105 11.85 -7.49 -0.79
N PHE A 106 11.82 -7.70 -2.10
CA PHE A 106 12.98 -8.02 -2.92
C PHE A 106 12.81 -7.49 -4.35
N SER A 107 13.88 -7.52 -5.14
CA SER A 107 13.91 -6.82 -6.42
C SER A 107 12.90 -7.38 -7.45
N TYR A 108 12.50 -6.51 -8.37
CA TYR A 108 11.65 -6.86 -9.52
C TYR A 108 12.28 -7.98 -10.38
N GLU A 109 13.58 -7.93 -10.62
CA GLU A 109 14.31 -8.93 -11.40
C GLU A 109 14.23 -10.30 -10.71
N LYS A 110 14.34 -10.33 -9.37
CA LYS A 110 14.15 -11.56 -8.60
C LYS A 110 12.74 -12.10 -8.74
N PHE A 111 11.73 -11.25 -8.69
CA PHE A 111 10.33 -11.66 -8.90
C PHE A 111 10.15 -12.36 -10.25
N LEU A 112 10.71 -11.82 -11.31
CA LEU A 112 10.59 -12.42 -12.65
C LEU A 112 11.30 -13.78 -12.80
N THR A 113 12.15 -14.19 -11.84
CA THR A 113 12.75 -15.53 -11.85
C THR A 113 11.81 -16.63 -11.32
N PHE A 114 10.68 -16.26 -10.73
CA PHE A 114 9.71 -17.26 -10.27
C PHE A 114 8.86 -17.77 -11.43
N ASP A 115 8.58 -19.07 -11.40
CA ASP A 115 7.72 -19.69 -12.39
C ASP A 115 6.31 -19.06 -12.37
N GLY A 116 5.81 -18.76 -13.55
CA GLY A 116 4.51 -18.11 -13.74
C GLY A 116 4.45 -16.61 -13.40
N ALA A 117 5.57 -15.97 -12.99
CA ALA A 117 5.60 -14.53 -12.74
C ALA A 117 5.37 -13.71 -14.03
N LYS A 118 4.63 -12.61 -13.92
CA LYS A 118 4.34 -11.69 -15.04
C LYS A 118 4.70 -10.26 -14.67
N ASP A 119 5.16 -9.48 -15.64
CA ASP A 119 5.38 -8.03 -15.50
C ASP A 119 4.05 -7.28 -15.49
N GLN A 120 3.33 -7.40 -14.40
CA GLN A 120 2.07 -6.69 -14.16
C GLN A 120 1.99 -6.27 -12.71
N LEU A 121 1.68 -5.00 -12.45
CA LEU A 121 1.49 -4.48 -11.10
C LEU A 121 0.42 -5.28 -10.35
N GLY A 122 0.73 -5.65 -9.11
CA GLY A 122 -0.13 -6.47 -8.28
C GLY A 122 -0.19 -7.94 -8.66
N PHE A 123 0.53 -8.37 -9.74
CA PHE A 123 0.51 -9.78 -10.11
C PHE A 123 1.03 -10.65 -8.96
N THR A 124 0.23 -11.65 -8.60
CA THR A 124 0.42 -12.48 -7.42
C THR A 124 0.65 -13.94 -7.82
N ILE A 125 1.66 -14.54 -7.25
CA ILE A 125 1.97 -15.97 -7.36
C ILE A 125 2.02 -16.58 -5.96
N LYS A 126 2.06 -17.89 -5.88
CA LYS A 126 2.27 -18.60 -4.62
C LYS A 126 3.69 -19.13 -4.53
N TYR A 127 4.34 -18.86 -3.41
CA TYR A 127 5.52 -19.57 -2.98
C TYR A 127 5.10 -20.56 -1.90
N ARG A 128 4.93 -21.83 -2.26
CA ARG A 128 4.22 -22.82 -1.44
C ARG A 128 2.77 -22.36 -1.21
N GLU A 129 2.42 -21.95 0.02
CA GLU A 129 1.09 -21.39 0.33
C GLU A 129 1.11 -19.88 0.59
N ASP A 130 2.31 -19.29 0.62
CA ASP A 130 2.50 -17.89 0.97
C ASP A 130 2.45 -17.02 -0.31
N PRO A 131 1.76 -15.87 -0.31
CA PRO A 131 1.63 -15.03 -1.48
C PRO A 131 2.90 -14.21 -1.73
N ILE A 132 3.38 -14.22 -2.98
CA ILE A 132 4.35 -13.27 -3.51
C ILE A 132 3.62 -12.40 -4.53
N PHE A 133 3.77 -11.10 -4.46
CA PHE A 133 3.15 -10.19 -5.40
C PHE A 133 4.06 -9.02 -5.77
N LEU A 134 4.02 -8.63 -7.03
CA LEU A 134 4.67 -7.41 -7.49
C LEU A 134 3.96 -6.20 -6.87
N ASP A 135 4.72 -5.26 -6.29
CA ASP A 135 4.11 -4.12 -5.57
C ASP A 135 3.11 -3.39 -6.49
N PRO A 136 1.83 -3.30 -6.12
CA PRO A 136 0.79 -2.72 -6.97
C PRO A 136 0.93 -1.23 -7.19
N ARG A 137 1.77 -0.55 -6.41
CA ARG A 137 2.01 0.89 -6.51
C ARG A 137 3.03 1.24 -7.57
N ASN A 138 4.16 0.52 -7.59
CA ASN A 138 5.24 0.75 -8.54
C ASN A 138 6.15 -0.49 -8.62
N LYS A 139 6.43 -0.97 -9.82
CA LYS A 139 7.27 -2.15 -10.03
C LYS A 139 8.73 -1.99 -9.57
N GLN A 140 9.23 -0.76 -9.50
CA GLN A 140 10.59 -0.50 -9.01
C GLN A 140 10.74 -0.79 -7.51
N LEU A 141 9.64 -0.81 -6.74
CA LEU A 141 9.64 -1.31 -5.36
C LEU A 141 9.85 -2.83 -5.27
N GLY A 142 9.85 -3.52 -6.42
CA GLY A 142 9.99 -4.96 -6.49
C GLY A 142 8.75 -5.70 -6.02
N ALA A 143 8.94 -6.91 -5.51
CA ALA A 143 7.86 -7.74 -5.02
C ALA A 143 7.89 -7.88 -3.50
N ARG A 144 6.73 -8.18 -2.94
CA ARG A 144 6.56 -8.53 -1.53
C ARG A 144 6.18 -9.99 -1.37
N LEU A 145 6.70 -10.60 -0.32
CA LEU A 145 6.29 -11.93 0.16
C LEU A 145 5.74 -11.75 1.57
N ILE A 146 4.51 -12.20 1.80
CA ILE A 146 3.93 -12.31 3.14
C ILE A 146 4.10 -13.76 3.58
N ILE A 147 4.90 -13.98 4.61
CA ILE A 147 5.29 -15.34 5.03
C ILE A 147 5.18 -15.50 6.54
N ASN A 148 4.86 -16.72 6.98
CA ASN A 148 4.93 -17.08 8.38
C ASN A 148 6.36 -16.92 8.92
N LEU A 149 6.49 -16.26 10.07
CA LEU A 149 7.76 -15.90 10.68
C LEU A 149 8.68 -17.12 10.91
N GLU A 150 8.11 -18.27 11.30
CA GLU A 150 8.86 -19.50 11.53
C GLU A 150 9.53 -20.04 10.26
N LYS A 151 8.93 -19.79 9.10
CA LYS A 151 9.44 -20.24 7.80
C LYS A 151 10.40 -19.26 7.14
N LEU A 152 10.51 -18.03 7.66
CA LEU A 152 11.21 -16.92 7.01
C LEU A 152 12.63 -17.30 6.60
N TYR A 153 13.50 -17.56 7.57
CA TYR A 153 14.93 -17.76 7.31
C TYR A 153 15.23 -18.97 6.42
N LEU A 154 14.49 -20.07 6.61
CA LEU A 154 14.62 -21.24 5.75
C LEU A 154 14.21 -20.94 4.30
N SER A 155 13.18 -20.11 4.10
CA SER A 155 12.72 -19.70 2.77
C SER A 155 13.70 -18.74 2.12
N LEU A 156 14.22 -17.77 2.85
CA LEU A 156 15.25 -16.84 2.33
C LEU A 156 16.50 -17.60 1.88
N LYS A 157 16.95 -18.57 2.66
CA LYS A 157 18.08 -19.44 2.28
C LYS A 157 17.80 -20.23 1.00
N LYS A 158 16.61 -20.83 0.87
CA LYS A 158 16.21 -21.57 -0.34
C LYS A 158 16.07 -20.68 -1.57
N LEU A 159 15.63 -19.44 -1.39
CA LEU A 159 15.51 -18.45 -2.45
C LEU A 159 16.84 -17.76 -2.78
N ASN A 160 17.92 -18.10 -2.04
CA ASN A 160 19.24 -17.47 -2.18
C ASN A 160 19.16 -15.94 -2.03
N LEU A 161 18.43 -15.48 -1.00
CA LEU A 161 18.23 -14.08 -0.65
C LEU A 161 18.96 -13.76 0.66
N HIS A 162 19.64 -12.62 0.71
CA HIS A 162 20.40 -12.13 1.84
C HIS A 162 19.77 -10.85 2.39
N ASN A 163 19.64 -10.78 3.71
CA ASN A 163 19.09 -9.58 4.35
C ASN A 163 19.98 -8.37 4.09
N ALA A 164 19.38 -7.28 3.63
CA ALA A 164 20.03 -6.01 3.33
C ALA A 164 19.51 -4.88 4.23
N ASP A 165 20.20 -3.74 4.23
CA ASP A 165 19.79 -2.59 5.02
C ASP A 165 18.46 -2.02 4.50
N LEU A 166 17.48 -1.95 5.39
CA LEU A 166 16.14 -1.44 5.10
C LEU A 166 16.15 0.02 4.61
N LYS A 167 17.19 0.78 4.95
CA LYS A 167 17.38 2.16 4.47
C LYS A 167 17.47 2.23 2.94
N GLU A 168 18.05 1.23 2.28
CA GLU A 168 18.08 1.18 0.80
C GLU A 168 16.68 1.13 0.21
N TYR A 169 15.81 0.29 0.79
CA TYR A 169 14.42 0.17 0.36
C TYR A 169 13.64 1.46 0.59
N TYR A 170 13.83 2.10 1.73
CA TYR A 170 13.17 3.38 2.03
C TYR A 170 13.66 4.53 1.15
N SER A 171 14.97 4.60 0.90
CA SER A 171 15.52 5.61 -0.01
C SER A 171 14.94 5.48 -1.41
N LEU A 172 14.84 4.24 -1.92
CA LEU A 172 14.17 3.96 -3.19
C LEU A 172 12.70 4.36 -3.14
N SER A 173 11.97 3.99 -2.10
CA SER A 173 10.56 4.35 -1.94
C SER A 173 10.35 5.87 -1.98
N HIS A 174 11.17 6.62 -1.23
CA HIS A 174 11.12 8.09 -1.23
C HIS A 174 11.41 8.68 -2.61
N SER A 175 12.43 8.17 -3.32
CA SER A 175 12.76 8.66 -4.68
C SER A 175 11.63 8.44 -5.69
N LEU A 176 10.76 7.46 -5.44
CA LEU A 176 9.58 7.16 -6.24
C LEU A 176 8.33 7.95 -5.79
N GLY A 177 8.46 8.84 -4.81
CA GLY A 177 7.32 9.59 -4.25
C GLY A 177 6.37 8.74 -3.42
N ILE A 178 6.81 7.58 -2.95
CA ILE A 178 6.01 6.66 -2.14
C ILE A 178 6.48 6.77 -0.70
N VAL A 179 5.60 7.20 0.19
CA VAL A 179 5.89 7.29 1.63
C VAL A 179 5.88 5.89 2.22
N PRO A 180 7.01 5.38 2.75
CA PRO A 180 7.09 4.00 3.25
C PRO A 180 6.47 3.82 4.63
N LYS A 181 6.47 4.87 5.47
CA LYS A 181 6.00 4.87 6.86
C LYS A 181 5.63 6.27 7.35
N ASP A 182 5.07 6.36 8.55
CA ASP A 182 4.67 7.62 9.22
C ASP A 182 3.51 8.37 8.52
N LEU A 183 2.75 7.71 7.66
CA LEU A 183 1.56 8.28 7.03
C LEU A 183 0.46 8.65 8.04
N ASN A 184 0.50 8.11 9.27
CA ASN A 184 -0.39 8.50 10.35
C ASN A 184 -0.36 10.01 10.65
N LYS A 185 0.76 10.69 10.38
CA LYS A 185 0.89 12.15 10.51
C LYS A 185 0.01 12.93 9.55
N LEU A 186 -0.46 12.30 8.48
CA LEU A 186 -1.31 12.89 7.43
C LEU A 186 -2.78 12.49 7.57
N GLN A 187 -3.12 11.61 8.51
CA GLN A 187 -4.49 11.16 8.76
C GLN A 187 -5.40 12.35 9.03
N ASP A 188 -6.59 12.31 8.43
CA ASP A 188 -7.64 13.35 8.51
C ASP A 188 -7.21 14.77 8.09
N LYS A 189 -6.02 14.92 7.52
CA LYS A 189 -5.47 16.22 7.05
C LYS A 189 -5.54 16.38 5.54
N LEU A 190 -5.25 15.32 4.80
CA LEU A 190 -5.19 15.29 3.34
C LEU A 190 -6.27 14.39 2.74
N PHE A 191 -6.70 14.70 1.53
CA PHE A 191 -7.51 13.79 0.73
C PHE A 191 -6.65 12.69 0.11
N GLY A 192 -7.24 11.51 -0.16
CA GLY A 192 -6.50 10.40 -0.76
C GLY A 192 -5.82 10.77 -2.09
N ILE A 193 -6.45 11.60 -2.91
CA ILE A 193 -5.86 12.12 -4.16
C ILE A 193 -4.64 13.00 -3.86
N GLU A 194 -4.65 13.82 -2.81
CA GLU A 194 -3.52 14.65 -2.41
C GLU A 194 -2.33 13.80 -1.91
N CYS A 195 -2.59 12.54 -1.49
CA CYS A 195 -1.58 11.55 -1.13
C CYS A 195 -1.06 10.73 -2.32
N ASN A 196 -1.32 11.15 -3.56
CA ASN A 196 -0.94 10.46 -4.81
C ASN A 196 -1.57 9.07 -4.96
N PHE A 197 -2.70 8.75 -4.30
CA PHE A 197 -3.27 7.41 -4.36
C PHE A 197 -3.85 7.04 -5.72
N GLU A 198 -4.17 8.03 -6.56
CA GLU A 198 -4.54 7.77 -7.95
C GLU A 198 -3.34 7.27 -8.74
N GLU A 199 -2.21 7.95 -8.68
CA GLU A 199 -0.96 7.61 -9.39
C GLU A 199 -0.35 6.31 -8.87
N LEU A 200 -0.61 5.98 -7.61
CA LEU A 200 -0.21 4.74 -6.98
C LEU A 200 -1.23 3.60 -7.16
N ASN A 201 -2.20 3.77 -8.06
CA ASN A 201 -3.25 2.78 -8.34
C ASN A 201 -4.11 2.42 -7.11
N GLY A 202 -4.24 3.32 -6.15
CA GLY A 202 -4.96 3.10 -4.89
C GLY A 202 -6.44 3.48 -4.93
N ILE A 203 -6.93 4.10 -6.02
CA ILE A 203 -8.31 4.54 -6.18
C ILE A 203 -8.87 3.99 -7.49
N ASP A 204 -10.07 3.40 -7.43
CA ASP A 204 -10.84 3.05 -8.62
C ASP A 204 -12.05 3.98 -8.75
N PHE A 205 -12.01 4.90 -9.72
CA PHE A 205 -13.11 5.82 -9.99
C PHE A 205 -14.30 5.19 -10.72
N LYS A 206 -14.16 3.94 -11.19
CA LYS A 206 -15.22 3.21 -11.89
C LYS A 206 -15.99 2.23 -11.00
N LYS A 207 -15.48 1.99 -9.78
CA LYS A 207 -16.19 1.12 -8.83
C LYS A 207 -17.47 1.77 -8.29
N GLY A 208 -18.31 0.97 -7.67
CA GLY A 208 -19.51 1.42 -6.94
C GLY A 208 -19.19 2.24 -5.69
N CYS A 209 -20.23 2.55 -4.91
CA CYS A 209 -20.11 3.39 -3.72
C CYS A 209 -19.15 2.82 -2.67
N TYR A 210 -18.43 3.72 -2.01
CA TYR A 210 -17.58 3.43 -0.86
C TYR A 210 -17.48 4.65 0.06
N VAL A 211 -17.01 4.45 1.29
CA VAL A 211 -16.88 5.53 2.27
C VAL A 211 -15.92 6.61 1.76
N GLY A 212 -16.39 7.87 1.70
CA GLY A 212 -15.59 9.02 1.28
C GLY A 212 -15.50 9.26 -0.24
N GLN A 213 -16.22 8.48 -1.05
CA GLN A 213 -16.19 8.57 -2.51
C GLN A 213 -16.61 9.94 -3.04
N GLU A 214 -17.65 10.55 -2.49
CA GLU A 214 -18.25 11.78 -3.06
C GLU A 214 -17.23 12.91 -3.20
N ASN A 215 -16.50 13.23 -2.12
CA ASN A 215 -15.49 14.27 -2.17
C ASN A 215 -14.29 13.89 -3.03
N THR A 216 -13.88 12.61 -3.01
CA THR A 216 -12.83 12.09 -3.89
C THR A 216 -13.18 12.30 -5.36
N ALA A 217 -14.40 11.95 -5.78
CA ALA A 217 -14.89 12.16 -7.14
C ALA A 217 -15.02 13.65 -7.50
N ARG A 218 -15.50 14.48 -6.56
CA ARG A 218 -15.63 15.94 -6.75
C ARG A 218 -14.28 16.62 -6.99
N ILE A 219 -13.25 16.25 -6.21
CA ILE A 219 -11.88 16.77 -6.38
C ILE A 219 -11.33 16.36 -7.73
N LYS A 220 -11.50 15.10 -8.13
CA LYS A 220 -11.06 14.59 -9.43
C LYS A 220 -11.71 15.35 -10.59
N LEU A 221 -13.03 15.56 -10.54
CA LEU A 221 -13.77 16.27 -11.59
C LEU A 221 -13.36 17.74 -11.70
N LYS A 222 -13.07 18.40 -10.58
CA LYS A 222 -12.66 19.81 -10.58
C LYS A 222 -11.23 20.02 -11.06
N ASN A 223 -10.42 18.97 -11.12
CA ASN A 223 -8.99 18.98 -11.49
C ASN A 223 -8.19 20.08 -10.76
N LYS A 224 -8.58 20.41 -9.51
CA LYS A 224 -7.94 21.42 -8.67
C LYS A 224 -7.46 20.77 -7.38
N LEU A 225 -6.20 20.32 -7.36
CA LEU A 225 -5.53 19.90 -6.14
C LEU A 225 -4.87 21.12 -5.49
N SER A 226 -5.21 21.38 -4.24
CA SER A 226 -4.60 22.46 -3.45
C SER A 226 -3.30 22.03 -2.78
N LYS A 227 -3.10 20.73 -2.62
CA LYS A 227 -1.94 20.14 -1.95
C LYS A 227 -1.56 18.83 -2.65
N ARG A 228 -0.28 18.47 -2.59
CA ARG A 228 0.22 17.20 -3.10
C ARG A 228 1.49 16.80 -2.37
N LEU A 229 1.73 15.50 -2.23
CA LEU A 229 2.99 14.98 -1.72
C LEU A 229 4.02 14.93 -2.86
N PHE A 230 5.21 15.48 -2.61
CA PHE A 230 6.34 15.42 -3.51
C PHE A 230 7.57 14.88 -2.80
N PRO A 231 8.36 14.02 -3.45
CA PRO A 231 9.69 13.72 -2.97
C PRO A 231 10.57 14.97 -3.14
N ILE A 232 11.32 15.31 -2.09
CA ILE A 232 12.29 16.41 -2.16
C ILE A 232 13.68 15.88 -1.82
N ASN A 233 14.68 16.38 -2.52
CA ASN A 233 16.08 16.14 -2.20
C ASN A 233 16.70 17.41 -1.66
N LEU A 234 17.16 17.37 -0.42
CA LEU A 234 17.81 18.51 0.22
C LEU A 234 19.28 18.51 -0.13
N ILE A 235 19.72 19.48 -0.92
CA ILE A 235 21.13 19.62 -1.33
C ILE A 235 21.94 20.30 -0.22
N ASN A 236 21.40 21.34 0.40
CA ASN A 236 22.04 22.10 1.48
C ASN A 236 21.02 22.54 2.54
N GLY A 237 21.47 22.68 3.79
CA GLY A 237 20.63 23.14 4.90
C GLY A 237 19.98 22.01 5.70
N LYS A 238 18.98 22.35 6.49
CA LYS A 238 18.17 21.42 7.31
C LYS A 238 16.72 21.75 7.12
N LEU A 239 15.89 20.74 6.94
CA LEU A 239 14.42 20.86 6.99
C LEU A 239 13.95 20.43 8.37
N HIS A 240 13.13 21.25 9.01
CA HIS A 240 12.44 20.90 10.23
C HIS A 240 11.01 20.45 9.91
N GLN A 241 10.54 19.46 10.64
CA GLN A 241 9.18 18.95 10.44
C GLN A 241 8.15 20.04 10.73
N GLY A 242 7.24 20.28 9.76
CA GLY A 242 6.19 21.27 9.89
C GLY A 242 6.54 22.68 9.41
N GLU A 243 7.78 22.93 8.97
CA GLU A 243 8.14 24.19 8.32
C GLU A 243 7.52 24.29 6.94
N SER A 244 6.95 25.47 6.64
CA SER A 244 6.49 25.79 5.29
C SER A 244 7.69 26.25 4.47
N CYS A 245 7.89 25.63 3.29
CA CYS A 245 8.89 26.09 2.34
C CYS A 245 8.20 26.46 1.00
N LEU A 246 8.77 27.44 0.30
CA LEU A 246 8.38 27.78 -1.05
C LEU A 246 9.20 26.90 -2.01
N LEU A 247 8.52 26.04 -2.75
CA LEU A 247 9.12 25.29 -3.86
C LEU A 247 8.92 26.14 -5.13
N TYR A 248 10.01 26.70 -5.65
CA TYR A 248 10.02 27.27 -6.98
C TYR A 248 10.25 26.14 -7.98
N THR A 249 9.21 25.76 -8.71
CA THR A 249 9.37 24.90 -9.88
C THR A 249 9.42 25.80 -11.10
N SER A 250 10.55 25.80 -11.82
CA SER A 250 10.75 26.60 -13.02
C SER A 250 9.74 26.30 -14.14
N ASP A 251 9.07 25.16 -14.08
CA ASP A 251 8.18 24.67 -15.13
C ASP A 251 6.69 24.71 -14.76
N ALA A 252 6.31 25.11 -13.55
CA ALA A 252 4.91 25.20 -13.16
C ALA A 252 4.17 26.40 -13.78
N ALA A 253 4.88 27.33 -14.41
CA ALA A 253 4.31 28.51 -15.06
C ALA A 253 3.95 28.26 -16.54
N ASP A 254 4.44 27.21 -17.18
CA ASP A 254 4.30 27.00 -18.63
C ASP A 254 3.28 25.93 -19.03
N ASP A 255 2.79 25.11 -18.11
CA ASP A 255 1.71 24.17 -18.39
C ASP A 255 0.32 24.81 -18.20
N GLY A 256 0.01 25.71 -19.14
CA GLY A 256 -1.31 25.77 -19.72
C GLY A 256 -2.45 26.29 -18.88
N TYR A 257 -2.42 27.52 -18.50
CA TYR A 257 -3.65 28.30 -18.52
C TYR A 257 -3.72 29.11 -19.84
N ARG A 258 -4.18 28.45 -20.87
CA ARG A 258 -4.85 29.05 -22.02
C ARG A 258 -6.18 28.34 -22.24
#